data_8dacc1db8f74b517e8862febc5c0c074
#
_entry.id   8dacc1db8f74b517e8862febc5c0c074
#
_cell.length_a   1.000
_cell.length_b   1.000
_cell.length_c   1.000
_cell.angle_alpha   90.00
_cell.angle_beta   90.00
_cell.angle_gamma   90.00
#
_symmetry.space_group_name_H-M   'P 1'
#
loop_
_entity.id
_entity.type
_entity.pdbx_description
1 polymer ?
#
loop_
_entity_poly.entity_id
_entity_poly.type
_entity_poly.pdbx_seq_one_letter_code
_entity_poly.pdbx_strand_id
1 'polypeptide(L)'
;MIKIYSFIYKQIGNKVAYYRKMRNLTQDELADRVNISVSSISKLERGKYNNNIPLSMLIMIAEGLRIDVSMLVTFDEREKLLEFDQINRADWKISSIL
;
A
#
# COMPACT_ATOMS: atom_id res chain seq x y z
N MET A 1 9.71 -15.98 -4.49
CA MET A 1 10.89 -15.47 -3.84
C MET A 1 10.65 -14.16 -3.11
N ILE A 2 10.19 -13.14 -3.75
CA ILE A 2 10.14 -11.80 -3.12
C ILE A 2 8.77 -11.57 -2.48
N LYS A 3 8.60 -12.14 -1.33
CA LYS A 3 7.35 -12.00 -0.60
C LYS A 3 7.26 -10.66 0.15
N ILE A 4 8.40 -10.02 0.36
CA ILE A 4 8.43 -8.74 1.06
C ILE A 4 7.65 -7.67 0.29
N TYR A 5 7.75 -7.66 -1.04
CA TYR A 5 7.03 -6.65 -1.81
C TYR A 5 5.53 -6.82 -1.69
N SER A 6 5.06 -8.07 -1.71
CA SER A 6 3.64 -8.35 -1.52
C SER A 6 3.15 -7.87 -0.17
N PHE A 7 3.96 -8.06 0.87
CA PHE A 7 3.59 -7.65 2.22
C PHE A 7 3.50 -6.14 2.32
N ILE A 8 4.50 -5.45 1.78
CA ILE A 8 4.54 -3.98 1.79
C ILE A 8 3.36 -3.41 1.00
N TYR A 9 3.09 -3.98 -0.18
CA TYR A 9 1.98 -3.51 -1.00
C TYR A 9 0.65 -3.69 -0.29
N LYS A 10 0.51 -4.79 0.45
CA LYS A 10 -0.70 -5.02 1.23
C LYS A 10 -0.85 -3.96 2.33
N GLN A 11 0.25 -3.60 2.99
CA GLN A 11 0.23 -2.56 4.01
C GLN A 11 -0.16 -1.20 3.41
N ILE A 12 0.40 -0.88 2.26
CA ILE A 12 0.05 0.37 1.56
C ILE A 12 -1.44 0.37 1.21
N GLY A 13 -1.93 -0.75 0.66
CA GLY A 13 -3.34 -0.87 0.31
C GLY A 13 -4.25 -0.68 1.52
N ASN A 14 -3.85 -1.24 2.65
CA ASN A 14 -4.61 -1.08 3.90
C ASN A 14 -4.68 0.40 4.32
N LYS A 15 -3.59 1.13 4.14
CA LYS A 15 -3.57 2.55 4.49
C LYS A 15 -4.45 3.36 3.55
N VAL A 16 -4.45 3.03 2.28
CA VAL A 16 -5.35 3.68 1.32
C VAL A 16 -6.80 3.47 1.77
N ALA A 17 -7.19 2.24 2.07
CA ALA A 17 -8.54 1.95 2.52
C ALA A 17 -8.88 2.68 3.81
N TYR A 18 -7.93 2.72 4.74
CA TYR A 18 -8.13 3.39 6.03
C TYR A 18 -8.43 4.87 5.85
N TYR A 19 -7.59 5.57 5.10
CA TYR A 19 -7.78 7.02 4.91
C TYR A 19 -8.97 7.32 4.02
N ARG A 20 -9.26 6.44 3.05
CA ARG A 20 -10.47 6.59 2.24
C ARG A 20 -11.72 6.57 3.11
N LYS A 21 -11.78 5.60 4.01
CA LYS A 21 -12.93 5.47 4.92
C LYS A 21 -13.02 6.63 5.89
N MET A 22 -11.87 7.12 6.35
CA MET A 22 -11.84 8.31 7.20
C MET A 22 -12.45 9.53 6.50
N ARG A 23 -12.26 9.62 5.19
CA ARG A 23 -12.82 10.70 4.38
C ARG A 23 -14.26 10.43 3.94
N ASN A 24 -14.83 9.30 4.38
CA ASN A 24 -16.20 8.90 4.01
C ASN A 24 -16.38 8.77 2.51
N LEU A 25 -15.37 8.22 1.83
CA LEU A 25 -15.41 8.00 0.39
C LEU A 25 -15.58 6.52 0.09
N THR A 26 -16.43 6.22 -0.89
CA THR A 26 -16.47 4.88 -1.46
C THR A 26 -15.28 4.70 -2.39
N GLN A 27 -15.01 3.45 -2.80
CA GLN A 27 -13.98 3.19 -3.79
C GLN A 27 -14.28 3.92 -5.10
N ASP A 28 -15.54 3.91 -5.51
CA ASP A 28 -15.96 4.61 -6.73
C ASP A 28 -15.69 6.11 -6.62
N GLU A 29 -16.02 6.68 -5.48
CA GLU A 29 -15.81 8.11 -5.27
C GLU A 29 -14.34 8.49 -5.29
N LEU A 30 -13.51 7.69 -4.66
CA LEU A 30 -12.07 7.93 -4.70
C LEU A 30 -11.54 7.79 -6.11
N ALA A 31 -11.92 6.71 -6.79
CA ALA A 31 -11.48 6.44 -8.16
C ALA A 31 -11.83 7.62 -9.08
N ASP A 32 -13.04 8.13 -8.96
CA ASP A 32 -13.48 9.27 -9.75
C ASP A 32 -12.66 10.51 -9.42
N ARG A 33 -12.42 10.75 -8.15
CA ARG A 33 -11.68 11.93 -7.68
C ARG A 33 -10.25 11.95 -8.19
N VAL A 34 -9.59 10.79 -8.24
CA VAL A 34 -8.17 10.72 -8.62
C VAL A 34 -7.96 10.26 -10.05
N ASN A 35 -9.03 10.03 -10.79
CA ASN A 35 -8.98 9.60 -12.18
C ASN A 35 -8.21 8.29 -12.37
N ILE A 36 -8.45 7.37 -11.47
CA ILE A 36 -7.90 6.02 -11.52
C ILE A 36 -9.11 5.08 -11.53
N SER A 37 -9.01 3.96 -12.23
CA SER A 37 -10.15 3.05 -12.32
C SER A 37 -10.49 2.47 -10.95
N VAL A 38 -11.78 2.21 -10.72
CA VAL A 38 -12.23 1.61 -9.46
C VAL A 38 -11.62 0.21 -9.31
N SER A 39 -11.40 -0.48 -10.40
CA SER A 39 -10.74 -1.79 -10.38
C SER A 39 -9.34 -1.69 -9.82
N SER A 40 -8.59 -0.67 -10.21
CA SER A 40 -7.24 -0.44 -9.70
C SER A 40 -7.25 -0.09 -8.22
N ILE A 41 -8.18 0.78 -7.80
CA ILE A 41 -8.32 1.12 -6.38
C ILE A 41 -8.64 -0.15 -5.57
N SER A 42 -9.58 -0.95 -6.05
CA SER A 42 -9.98 -2.18 -5.37
C SER A 42 -8.81 -3.15 -5.23
N LYS A 43 -8.07 -3.36 -6.32
CA LYS A 43 -6.90 -4.26 -6.30
C LYS A 43 -5.84 -3.74 -5.34
N LEU A 44 -5.59 -2.44 -5.34
CA LEU A 44 -4.61 -1.84 -4.46
C LEU A 44 -4.99 -2.07 -2.99
N GLU A 45 -6.24 -1.82 -2.64
CA GLU A 45 -6.70 -1.96 -1.26
C GLU A 45 -6.66 -3.40 -0.78
N ARG A 46 -6.81 -4.37 -1.69
CA ARG A 46 -6.73 -5.79 -1.33
C ARG A 46 -5.31 -6.34 -1.34
N GLY A 47 -4.33 -5.50 -1.67
CA GLY A 47 -2.95 -5.96 -1.80
C GLY A 47 -2.74 -6.84 -3.01
N LYS A 48 -3.61 -6.73 -4.02
CA LYS A 48 -3.56 -7.55 -5.23
C LYS A 48 -3.04 -6.79 -6.44
N TYR A 49 -2.51 -5.60 -6.23
CA TYR A 49 -1.92 -4.84 -7.31
C TYR A 49 -0.62 -5.52 -7.71
N ASN A 50 -0.57 -5.97 -8.94
CA ASN A 50 0.55 -6.77 -9.42
C ASN A 50 1.79 -5.91 -9.65
N ASN A 51 2.93 -6.55 -9.57
CA ASN A 51 4.22 -5.96 -9.87
C ASN A 51 4.58 -4.83 -8.92
N ASN A 52 4.49 -3.59 -9.37
CA ASN A 52 4.87 -2.47 -8.54
C ASN A 52 3.80 -1.39 -8.61
N ILE A 53 3.75 -0.59 -7.57
CA ILE A 53 2.83 0.54 -7.51
C ILE A 53 3.61 1.78 -7.92
N PRO A 54 3.24 2.45 -9.02
CA PRO A 54 3.94 3.66 -9.41
C PRO A 54 3.81 4.73 -8.33
N LEU A 55 4.90 5.43 -8.06
CA LEU A 55 4.87 6.51 -7.07
C LEU A 55 3.87 7.58 -7.46
N SER A 56 3.75 7.87 -8.75
CA SER A 56 2.78 8.86 -9.23
C SER A 56 1.35 8.49 -8.82
N MET A 57 1.03 7.20 -8.85
CA MET A 57 -0.29 6.73 -8.44
C MET A 57 -0.53 7.00 -6.97
N LEU A 58 0.47 6.74 -6.13
CA LEU A 58 0.35 7.01 -4.69
C LEU A 58 0.20 8.50 -4.41
N ILE A 59 0.93 9.33 -5.14
CA ILE A 59 0.82 10.78 -5.00
C ILE A 59 -0.59 11.25 -5.37
N MET A 60 -1.13 10.75 -6.47
CA MET A 60 -2.48 11.10 -6.91
C MET A 60 -3.53 10.69 -5.88
N ILE A 61 -3.38 9.48 -5.34
CA ILE A 61 -4.31 8.98 -4.33
C ILE A 61 -4.22 9.84 -3.06
N ALA A 62 -3.01 10.16 -2.64
CA ALA A 62 -2.82 10.98 -1.45
C ALA A 62 -3.47 12.36 -1.63
N GLU A 63 -3.31 12.96 -2.80
CA GLU A 63 -3.96 14.24 -3.10
C GLU A 63 -5.48 14.13 -3.02
N GLY A 64 -6.02 13.06 -3.60
CA GLY A 64 -7.45 12.84 -3.56
C GLY A 64 -7.98 12.62 -2.16
N LEU A 65 -7.16 12.03 -1.30
CA LEU A 65 -7.51 11.80 0.10
C LEU A 65 -7.16 12.98 0.99
N ARG A 66 -6.49 13.99 0.44
CA ARG A 66 -6.03 15.16 1.19
C ARG A 66 -5.12 14.78 2.35
N ILE A 67 -4.17 13.90 2.07
CA ILE A 67 -3.15 13.49 3.02
C ILE A 67 -1.80 13.62 2.36
N ASP A 68 -0.75 13.63 3.18
CA ASP A 68 0.61 13.59 2.67
C ASP A 68 0.89 12.18 2.16
N VAL A 69 1.59 12.07 1.04
CA VAL A 69 1.90 10.75 0.46
C VAL A 69 2.70 9.89 1.44
N SER A 70 3.50 10.51 2.29
CA SER A 70 4.26 9.76 3.30
C SER A 70 3.37 8.96 4.24
N MET A 71 2.13 9.39 4.43
CA MET A 71 1.19 8.69 5.30
C MET A 71 0.79 7.33 4.73
N LEU A 72 0.97 7.13 3.44
CA LEU A 72 0.66 5.85 2.80
C LEU A 72 1.83 4.86 2.90
N VAL A 73 3.03 5.36 3.16
CA VAL A 73 4.23 4.53 3.14
C VAL A 73 5.00 4.59 4.47
N THR A 74 4.39 5.12 5.51
CA THR A 74 4.97 5.14 6.85
C THR A 74 4.30 4.05 7.68
N PHE A 75 5.12 3.20 8.29
CA PHE A 75 4.64 2.08 9.09
C PHE A 75 5.15 2.24 10.51
N ASP A 76 4.35 1.81 11.49
CA ASP A 76 4.77 1.88 12.88
C ASP A 76 5.73 0.71 13.20
N GLU A 77 6.26 0.71 14.41
CA GLU A 77 7.21 -0.31 14.83
C GLU A 77 6.65 -1.71 14.71
N ARG A 78 5.40 -1.88 15.05
CA ARG A 78 4.75 -3.19 15.00
C ARG A 78 4.62 -3.68 13.57
N GLU A 79 4.23 -2.79 12.66
CA GLU A 79 4.14 -3.14 11.25
C GLU A 79 5.50 -3.54 10.69
N LYS A 80 6.55 -2.80 11.07
CA LYS A 80 7.91 -3.10 10.63
C LYS A 80 8.37 -4.45 11.13
N LEU A 81 8.06 -4.79 12.37
CA LEU A 81 8.43 -6.09 12.92
C LEU A 81 7.74 -7.22 12.19
N LEU A 82 6.48 -7.05 11.82
CA LEU A 82 5.76 -8.06 11.07
C LEU A 82 6.38 -8.27 9.70
N GLU A 83 6.85 -7.21 9.06
CA GLU A 83 7.56 -7.34 7.79
C GLU A 83 8.82 -8.16 7.94
N PHE A 84 9.63 -7.86 8.94
CA PHE A 84 10.87 -8.59 9.16
C PHE A 84 10.61 -10.04 9.51
N ASP A 85 9.56 -10.33 10.27
CA ASP A 85 9.20 -11.70 10.59
C ASP A 85 8.82 -12.46 9.33
N GLN A 86 8.10 -11.84 8.41
CA GLN A 86 7.76 -12.46 7.13
C GLN A 86 9.00 -12.79 6.31
N ILE A 87 9.95 -11.86 6.29
CA ILE A 87 11.21 -12.06 5.58
C ILE A 87 12.01 -13.17 6.21
N ASN A 88 12.15 -13.14 7.52
CA ASN A 88 13.05 -14.06 8.24
C ASN A 88 12.67 -15.50 8.10
N ARG A 89 11.40 -15.79 7.90
CA ARG A 89 10.95 -17.18 7.77
C ARG A 89 11.53 -17.87 6.55
N ALA A 90 11.76 -17.11 5.48
CA ALA A 90 12.16 -17.68 4.21
C ALA A 90 13.37 -17.00 3.60
N ASP A 91 13.47 -15.69 3.72
CA ASP A 91 14.38 -14.89 2.92
C ASP A 91 15.43 -14.12 3.71
N TRP A 92 15.47 -14.25 5.03
CA TRP A 92 16.35 -13.43 5.84
C TRP A 92 17.82 -13.62 5.49
N LYS A 93 18.22 -14.84 5.10
CA LYS A 93 19.61 -15.11 4.72
C LYS A 93 20.01 -14.32 3.49
N ILE A 94 19.10 -14.21 2.56
CA ILE A 94 19.32 -13.44 1.35
C ILE A 94 19.43 -11.95 1.71
N SER A 95 18.56 -11.49 2.57
CA SER A 95 18.57 -10.11 3.03
C SER A 95 19.85 -9.76 3.75
N SER A 96 20.37 -10.66 4.55
CA SER A 96 21.59 -10.40 5.31
C SER A 96 22.83 -10.33 4.44
N ILE A 97 22.78 -10.93 3.26
CA ILE A 97 23.90 -10.88 2.32
C ILE A 97 23.94 -9.52 1.61
N LEU A 98 22.81 -8.96 1.39
CA LEU A 98 22.71 -7.68 0.71
C LEU A 98 23.00 -6.52 1.64
#